data_ffbdac9c5fb9fe6a0b2f9cc75df479d3
#
_entry.id   ffbdac9c5fb9fe6a0b2f9cc75df479d3
#
_cell.length_a   1.000
_cell.length_b   1.000
_cell.length_c   1.000
_cell.angle_alpha   90.00
_cell.angle_beta   90.00
_cell.angle_gamma   90.00
#
_symmetry.space_group_name_H-M   'P 1'
#
loop_
_entity.id
_entity.type
_entity.pdbx_description
1 polymer ?
#
loop_
_entity_poly.entity_id
_entity_poly.type
_entity_poly.pdbx_seq_one_letter_code
_entity_poly.pdbx_strand_id
1 'polypeptide(L)'
;MHFQFSNSVLRGLRSLAVGLLAALSAAAFAQAVLKVTTIPEEAATEQVRKFTPLANYLEKQLGMKVEFTPVSDYPAAVEALVNKRVDLVWFGGFTHVQASLRSGGKIIPIAQREEDTRFQSVFIAKTDSGIKTLADMKGKDISFGSQSSTSGHLMPRSFLLEAKIDPEKDFKRVAFSGAHDATIASVVSGRVAAAALDMTVWKKFVDEKKVDTAAVNVFYTTPPYFNYNWSVHADMPSALREKITKALLDLNANTAEGKEILQLNRATRYVPTKPENYKGLETAAKSAGLL
;
A
#
# COMPACT_ATOMS: atom_id res chain seq x y z
N MET A 1 80.29 -9.63 9.25
CA MET A 1 79.54 -8.57 8.54
C MET A 1 78.11 -8.66 9.01
N HIS A 2 77.69 -7.78 9.95
CA HIS A 2 76.30 -7.70 10.44
C HIS A 2 75.61 -6.56 9.70
N PHE A 3 74.57 -6.90 8.91
CA PHE A 3 73.67 -5.94 8.30
C PHE A 3 72.62 -5.51 9.32
N GLN A 4 72.69 -4.27 9.81
CA GLN A 4 71.60 -3.64 10.56
C GLN A 4 70.58 -3.10 9.59
N PHE A 5 69.39 -3.73 9.51
CA PHE A 5 68.27 -3.14 8.82
C PHE A 5 67.67 -1.98 9.66
N SER A 6 67.64 -0.80 9.09
CA SER A 6 67.18 0.43 9.72
C SER A 6 65.68 0.35 10.07
N ASN A 7 65.35 0.62 11.35
CA ASN A 7 63.98 0.71 11.89
C ASN A 7 63.05 1.75 11.19
N SER A 8 63.60 2.59 10.32
CA SER A 8 62.85 3.59 9.57
C SER A 8 62.02 3.01 8.41
N VAL A 9 62.48 1.95 7.76
CA VAL A 9 61.76 1.29 6.65
C VAL A 9 60.56 0.52 7.17
N LEU A 10 60.60 -0.11 8.35
CA LEU A 10 59.47 -0.78 8.97
C LEU A 10 58.34 0.17 9.46
N ARG A 11 58.72 1.39 9.86
CA ARG A 11 57.73 2.43 10.24
C ARG A 11 56.98 2.98 9.03
N GLY A 12 57.63 3.18 7.91
CA GLY A 12 57.03 3.67 6.66
C GLY A 12 56.00 2.68 6.08
N LEU A 13 56.32 1.35 6.10
CA LEU A 13 55.43 0.31 5.62
C LEU A 13 54.19 0.11 6.52
N ARG A 14 54.31 0.28 7.84
CA ARG A 14 53.16 0.23 8.76
C ARG A 14 52.21 1.44 8.57
N SER A 15 52.70 2.62 8.33
CA SER A 15 51.89 3.83 8.08
C SER A 15 51.16 3.77 6.74
N LEU A 16 51.75 3.19 5.69
CA LEU A 16 51.09 2.97 4.41
C LEU A 16 49.96 1.89 4.52
N ALA A 17 50.21 0.82 5.26
CA ALA A 17 49.20 -0.24 5.44
C ALA A 17 47.96 0.25 6.21
N VAL A 18 48.15 1.07 7.24
CA VAL A 18 47.04 1.64 8.03
C VAL A 18 46.27 2.67 7.18
N GLY A 19 46.98 3.47 6.36
CA GLY A 19 46.32 4.40 5.43
C GLY A 19 45.50 3.71 4.34
N LEU A 20 45.97 2.59 3.81
CA LEU A 20 45.26 1.78 2.80
C LEU A 20 44.01 1.10 3.38
N LEU A 21 44.08 0.58 4.61
CA LEU A 21 42.93 -0.03 5.30
C LEU A 21 41.84 1.01 5.62
N ALA A 22 42.22 2.24 6.00
CA ALA A 22 41.27 3.31 6.24
C ALA A 22 40.62 3.81 4.96
N ALA A 23 41.33 3.84 3.83
CA ALA A 23 40.80 4.20 2.52
C ALA A 23 39.86 3.14 1.94
N LEU A 24 40.13 1.84 2.17
CA LEU A 24 39.25 0.75 1.77
C LEU A 24 37.94 0.71 2.58
N SER A 25 37.96 1.15 3.84
CA SER A 25 36.76 1.25 4.67
C SER A 25 35.83 2.40 4.24
N ALA A 26 36.35 3.46 3.61
CA ALA A 26 35.57 4.57 3.10
C ALA A 26 34.89 4.28 1.75
N ALA A 27 35.39 3.31 0.98
CA ALA A 27 34.86 2.97 -0.35
C ALA A 27 33.68 1.99 -0.35
N ALA A 28 33.28 1.44 0.81
CA ALA A 28 32.25 0.41 0.91
C ALA A 28 30.87 0.91 1.39
N PHE A 29 30.68 2.20 1.57
CA PHE A 29 29.35 2.77 1.70
C PHE A 29 28.77 3.08 0.32
N ALA A 30 28.46 2.04 -0.46
CA ALA A 30 27.37 2.17 -1.41
C ALA A 30 26.18 2.64 -0.57
N GLN A 31 25.77 3.89 -0.76
CA GLN A 31 24.70 4.51 0.02
C GLN A 31 23.47 3.62 -0.12
N ALA A 32 23.11 2.90 0.94
CA ALA A 32 21.98 1.99 0.92
C ALA A 32 20.74 2.78 0.49
N VAL A 33 20.05 2.32 -0.55
CA VAL A 33 18.83 2.95 -1.07
C VAL A 33 17.63 2.23 -0.46
N LEU A 34 16.74 2.95 0.20
CA LEU A 34 15.45 2.41 0.63
C LEU A 34 14.50 2.40 -0.58
N LYS A 35 14.14 1.21 -1.04
CA LYS A 35 13.22 1.02 -2.16
C LYS A 35 11.80 0.93 -1.67
N VAL A 36 10.94 1.79 -2.20
CA VAL A 36 9.54 1.94 -1.78
C VAL A 36 8.61 1.70 -2.96
N THR A 37 7.52 1.00 -2.73
CA THR A 37 6.43 0.87 -3.69
C THR A 37 5.07 0.86 -3.02
N THR A 38 4.02 0.80 -3.81
CA THR A 38 2.61 0.76 -3.36
C THR A 38 1.82 -0.18 -4.25
N ILE A 39 0.69 -0.71 -3.73
CA ILE A 39 -0.31 -1.29 -4.62
C ILE A 39 -0.88 -0.22 -5.55
N PRO A 40 -1.11 -0.51 -6.85
CA PRO A 40 -1.61 0.47 -7.82
C PRO A 40 -3.13 0.68 -7.68
N GLU A 41 -3.55 1.37 -6.62
CA GLU A 41 -4.97 1.67 -6.36
C GLU A 41 -5.60 2.68 -7.33
N GLU A 42 -4.77 3.48 -7.99
CA GLU A 42 -5.12 4.49 -9.00
C GLU A 42 -4.06 4.46 -10.12
N ALA A 43 -4.24 5.25 -11.18
CA ALA A 43 -3.30 5.37 -12.28
C ALA A 43 -1.85 5.66 -11.82
N ALA A 44 -0.86 5.16 -12.55
CA ALA A 44 0.56 5.27 -12.18
C ALA A 44 1.03 6.73 -11.99
N THR A 45 0.53 7.66 -12.79
CA THR A 45 0.84 9.10 -12.65
C THR A 45 0.34 9.67 -11.32
N GLU A 46 -0.83 9.22 -10.86
CA GLU A 46 -1.39 9.60 -9.56
C GLU A 46 -0.57 9.02 -8.40
N GLN A 47 -0.09 7.78 -8.53
CA GLN A 47 0.79 7.18 -7.53
C GLN A 47 2.09 7.96 -7.39
N VAL A 48 2.74 8.31 -8.51
CA VAL A 48 3.96 9.12 -8.49
C VAL A 48 3.69 10.48 -7.83
N ARG A 49 2.62 11.17 -8.21
CA ARG A 49 2.22 12.46 -7.61
C ARG A 49 2.00 12.35 -6.09
N LYS A 50 1.39 11.27 -5.65
CA LYS A 50 1.00 11.03 -4.25
C LYS A 50 2.20 10.64 -3.38
N PHE A 51 3.07 9.77 -3.85
CA PHE A 51 4.09 9.14 -3.03
C PHE A 51 5.49 9.76 -3.17
N THR A 52 5.78 10.53 -4.22
CA THR A 52 7.07 11.24 -4.35
C THR A 52 7.33 12.22 -3.20
N PRO A 53 6.37 13.06 -2.76
CA PRO A 53 6.61 13.93 -1.60
C PRO A 53 6.90 13.15 -0.31
N LEU A 54 6.23 12.02 -0.09
CA LEU A 54 6.49 11.15 1.06
C LEU A 54 7.89 10.50 0.97
N ALA A 55 8.31 10.04 -0.22
CA ALA A 55 9.65 9.49 -0.41
C ALA A 55 10.73 10.53 -0.11
N ASN A 56 10.58 11.76 -0.60
CA ASN A 56 11.47 12.87 -0.32
C ASN A 56 11.53 13.22 1.18
N TYR A 57 10.40 13.21 1.86
CA TYR A 57 10.33 13.38 3.30
C TYR A 57 11.08 12.27 4.04
N LEU A 58 10.84 11.00 3.69
CA LEU A 58 11.56 9.87 4.29
C LEU A 58 13.06 9.96 4.05
N GLU A 59 13.50 10.37 2.85
CA GLU A 59 14.92 10.57 2.53
C GLU A 59 15.57 11.56 3.51
N LYS A 60 14.92 12.70 3.80
CA LYS A 60 15.37 13.69 4.76
C LYS A 60 15.43 13.13 6.20
N GLN A 61 14.37 12.42 6.62
CA GLN A 61 14.26 11.89 7.98
C GLN A 61 15.26 10.75 8.25
N LEU A 62 15.53 9.93 7.26
CA LEU A 62 16.40 8.76 7.39
C LEU A 62 17.88 9.07 7.12
N GLY A 63 18.17 10.17 6.41
CA GLY A 63 19.54 10.50 5.97
C GLY A 63 20.10 9.51 4.95
N MET A 64 19.22 8.83 4.18
CA MET A 64 19.58 7.89 3.14
C MET A 64 18.69 8.07 1.93
N LYS A 65 19.15 7.65 0.73
CA LYS A 65 18.35 7.76 -0.48
C LYS A 65 17.08 6.91 -0.39
N VAL A 66 15.95 7.48 -0.83
CA VAL A 66 14.65 6.78 -0.91
C VAL A 66 14.16 6.83 -2.35
N GLU A 67 13.89 5.66 -2.91
CA GLU A 67 13.44 5.52 -4.30
C GLU A 67 12.04 4.91 -4.35
N PHE A 68 11.07 5.68 -4.87
CA PHE A 68 9.72 5.22 -5.11
C PHE A 68 9.58 4.73 -6.55
N THR A 69 9.13 3.48 -6.72
CA THR A 69 8.89 2.88 -8.04
C THR A 69 7.50 2.25 -8.07
N PRO A 70 6.58 2.69 -8.95
CA PRO A 70 5.31 2.04 -9.16
C PRO A 70 5.46 0.61 -9.70
N VAL A 71 4.51 -0.25 -9.37
CA VAL A 71 4.39 -1.60 -9.93
C VAL A 71 3.15 -1.72 -10.82
N SER A 72 3.06 -2.80 -11.62
CA SER A 72 2.00 -3.01 -12.61
C SER A 72 0.64 -3.35 -12.00
N ASP A 73 0.64 -4.11 -10.90
CA ASP A 73 -0.56 -4.66 -10.28
C ASP A 73 -0.35 -4.99 -8.79
N TYR A 74 -1.42 -5.35 -8.10
CA TYR A 74 -1.40 -5.68 -6.68
C TYR A 74 -0.52 -6.90 -6.35
N PRO A 75 -0.58 -8.03 -7.11
CA PRO A 75 0.33 -9.16 -6.92
C PRO A 75 1.81 -8.78 -7.07
N ALA A 76 2.15 -7.90 -8.00
CA ALA A 76 3.54 -7.45 -8.20
C ALA A 76 4.09 -6.73 -6.95
N ALA A 77 3.27 -5.94 -6.24
CA ALA A 77 3.66 -5.32 -4.97
C ALA A 77 3.93 -6.37 -3.90
N VAL A 78 3.08 -7.40 -3.81
CA VAL A 78 3.26 -8.53 -2.87
C VAL A 78 4.58 -9.24 -3.17
N GLU A 79 4.81 -9.64 -4.43
CA GLU A 79 6.04 -10.32 -4.86
C GLU A 79 7.29 -9.47 -4.61
N ALA A 80 7.20 -8.16 -4.81
CA ALA A 80 8.34 -7.26 -4.63
C ALA A 80 8.84 -7.27 -3.18
N LEU A 81 7.94 -7.23 -2.18
CA LEU A 81 8.32 -7.24 -0.78
C LEU A 81 8.72 -8.65 -0.28
N VAL A 82 7.95 -9.68 -0.64
CA VAL A 82 8.23 -11.06 -0.24
C VAL A 82 9.62 -11.50 -0.74
N ASN A 83 9.99 -11.12 -1.97
CA ASN A 83 11.28 -11.43 -2.57
C ASN A 83 12.36 -10.35 -2.29
N LYS A 84 12.11 -9.41 -1.38
CA LYS A 84 13.07 -8.37 -0.94
C LYS A 84 13.62 -7.52 -2.11
N ARG A 85 12.80 -7.31 -3.16
CA ARG A 85 13.13 -6.41 -4.29
C ARG A 85 12.88 -4.96 -3.90
N VAL A 86 12.01 -4.74 -2.91
CA VAL A 86 11.72 -3.47 -2.24
C VAL A 86 11.74 -3.67 -0.74
N ASP A 87 11.88 -2.58 0.00
CA ASP A 87 12.06 -2.58 1.46
C ASP A 87 10.81 -2.16 2.22
N LEU A 88 9.99 -1.29 1.61
CA LEU A 88 8.80 -0.71 2.22
C LEU A 88 7.66 -0.68 1.20
N VAL A 89 6.48 -1.18 1.58
CA VAL A 89 5.31 -1.22 0.70
C VAL A 89 4.06 -0.68 1.40
N TRP A 90 3.34 0.18 0.69
CA TRP A 90 1.96 0.53 1.03
C TRP A 90 1.02 -0.53 0.51
N PHE A 91 0.51 -1.36 1.41
CA PHE A 91 -0.44 -2.42 1.12
C PHE A 91 -1.88 -2.06 1.51
N GLY A 92 -2.86 -2.65 0.83
CA GLY A 92 -4.17 -2.89 1.42
C GLY A 92 -4.09 -4.05 2.41
N GLY A 93 -5.05 -4.14 3.32
CA GLY A 93 -5.03 -5.19 4.34
C GLY A 93 -5.00 -6.61 3.77
N PHE A 94 -5.69 -6.87 2.65
CA PHE A 94 -5.68 -8.20 2.01
C PHE A 94 -4.34 -8.51 1.33
N THR A 95 -3.72 -7.55 0.64
CA THR A 95 -2.36 -7.75 0.10
C THR A 95 -1.32 -7.93 1.20
N HIS A 96 -1.49 -7.26 2.35
CA HIS A 96 -0.68 -7.54 3.54
C HIS A 96 -0.85 -9.00 4.02
N VAL A 97 -2.08 -9.49 4.14
CA VAL A 97 -2.36 -10.89 4.50
C VAL A 97 -1.72 -11.86 3.51
N GLN A 98 -1.89 -11.64 2.20
CA GLN A 98 -1.26 -12.45 1.16
C GLN A 98 0.27 -12.45 1.28
N ALA A 99 0.89 -11.28 1.46
CA ALA A 99 2.34 -11.15 1.63
C ALA A 99 2.83 -11.85 2.90
N SER A 100 2.11 -11.71 4.02
CA SER A 100 2.43 -12.38 5.28
C SER A 100 2.38 -13.89 5.14
N LEU A 101 1.31 -14.45 4.58
CA LEU A 101 1.18 -15.90 4.38
C LEU A 101 2.27 -16.45 3.45
N ARG A 102 2.55 -15.78 2.32
CA ARG A 102 3.57 -16.21 1.34
C ARG A 102 4.99 -16.14 1.88
N SER A 103 5.25 -15.25 2.83
CA SER A 103 6.56 -15.12 3.49
C SER A 103 6.72 -15.97 4.75
N GLY A 104 5.70 -16.76 5.13
CA GLY A 104 5.71 -17.50 6.38
C GLY A 104 5.66 -16.59 7.61
N GLY A 105 4.88 -15.49 7.54
CA GLY A 105 4.72 -14.52 8.63
C GLY A 105 5.82 -13.45 8.72
N LYS A 106 6.72 -13.38 7.73
CA LYS A 106 7.85 -12.45 7.77
C LYS A 106 7.54 -11.03 7.31
N ILE A 107 6.36 -10.78 6.75
CA ILE A 107 5.93 -9.41 6.42
C ILE A 107 5.13 -8.86 7.58
N ILE A 108 5.60 -7.72 8.12
CA ILE A 108 5.04 -7.07 9.29
C ILE A 108 4.56 -5.65 8.97
N PRO A 109 3.36 -5.25 9.42
CA PRO A 109 2.87 -3.90 9.27
C PRO A 109 3.49 -3.01 10.37
N ILE A 110 3.86 -1.77 10.02
CA ILE A 110 4.56 -0.86 10.94
C ILE A 110 3.80 0.44 11.23
N ALA A 111 2.98 0.90 10.30
CA ALA A 111 2.16 2.09 10.46
C ALA A 111 0.95 2.03 9.53
N GLN A 112 -0.13 2.72 9.87
CA GLN A 112 -1.33 2.87 9.06
C GLN A 112 -1.89 4.29 9.22
N ARG A 113 -2.75 4.74 8.30
CA ARG A 113 -3.50 5.98 8.52
C ARG A 113 -4.53 5.74 9.63
N GLU A 114 -4.89 6.77 10.37
CA GLU A 114 -5.94 6.67 11.38
C GLU A 114 -7.26 6.20 10.77
N GLU A 115 -7.58 6.65 9.57
CA GLU A 115 -8.75 6.27 8.79
C GLU A 115 -8.81 4.77 8.49
N ASP A 116 -7.66 4.12 8.39
CA ASP A 116 -7.56 2.69 8.08
C ASP A 116 -7.92 1.77 9.25
N THR A 117 -8.08 2.33 10.46
CA THR A 117 -8.57 1.59 11.63
C THR A 117 -10.07 1.30 11.56
N ARG A 118 -10.82 2.07 10.72
CA ARG A 118 -12.27 1.99 10.54
C ARG A 118 -12.66 2.26 9.09
N PHE A 119 -11.94 1.62 8.18
CA PHE A 119 -12.12 1.80 6.75
C PHE A 119 -13.44 1.19 6.25
N GLN A 120 -13.99 1.74 5.18
CA GLN A 120 -15.23 1.26 4.57
C GLN A 120 -15.10 1.18 3.04
N SER A 121 -15.81 0.22 2.46
CA SER A 121 -16.07 0.20 1.02
C SER A 121 -17.41 0.85 0.71
N VAL A 122 -17.54 1.32 -0.52
CA VAL A 122 -18.81 1.78 -1.06
C VAL A 122 -19.19 0.96 -2.29
N PHE A 123 -20.48 0.77 -2.48
CA PHE A 123 -21.06 0.28 -3.73
C PHE A 123 -21.72 1.44 -4.44
N ILE A 124 -21.37 1.61 -5.72
CA ILE A 124 -21.87 2.68 -6.58
C ILE A 124 -22.66 2.10 -7.75
N ALA A 125 -23.66 2.86 -8.20
CA ALA A 125 -24.46 2.54 -9.38
C ALA A 125 -24.91 3.82 -10.06
N LYS A 126 -25.36 3.74 -11.32
CA LYS A 126 -26.06 4.86 -11.95
C LYS A 126 -27.38 5.13 -11.23
N THR A 127 -27.74 6.40 -11.09
CA THR A 127 -28.96 6.82 -10.40
C THR A 127 -30.25 6.32 -11.07
N ASP A 128 -30.22 6.15 -12.41
CA ASP A 128 -31.31 5.61 -13.22
C ASP A 128 -31.30 4.07 -13.36
N SER A 129 -30.35 3.37 -12.73
CA SER A 129 -30.23 1.90 -12.81
C SER A 129 -31.31 1.12 -12.07
N GLY A 130 -32.04 1.77 -11.16
CA GLY A 130 -32.99 1.13 -10.26
C GLY A 130 -32.34 0.39 -9.09
N ILE A 131 -31.00 0.36 -8.97
CA ILE A 131 -30.27 -0.32 -7.90
C ILE A 131 -30.23 0.57 -6.66
N LYS A 132 -30.84 0.11 -5.56
CA LYS A 132 -30.91 0.79 -4.26
C LYS A 132 -30.39 -0.06 -3.11
N THR A 133 -30.31 -1.38 -3.29
CA THR A 133 -29.87 -2.36 -2.31
C THR A 133 -28.88 -3.36 -2.94
N LEU A 134 -28.18 -4.12 -2.11
CA LEU A 134 -27.32 -5.20 -2.61
C LEU A 134 -28.13 -6.27 -3.39
N ALA A 135 -29.38 -6.51 -3.00
CA ALA A 135 -30.22 -7.50 -3.67
C ALA A 135 -30.60 -7.09 -5.12
N ASP A 136 -30.69 -5.79 -5.41
CA ASP A 136 -30.99 -5.28 -6.75
C ASP A 136 -29.85 -5.52 -7.75
N MET A 137 -28.67 -5.91 -7.27
CA MET A 137 -27.52 -6.28 -8.10
C MET A 137 -27.66 -7.65 -8.76
N LYS A 138 -28.58 -8.51 -8.28
CA LYS A 138 -28.80 -9.85 -8.85
C LYS A 138 -29.15 -9.78 -10.33
N GLY A 139 -28.56 -10.67 -11.12
CA GLY A 139 -28.71 -10.71 -12.57
C GLY A 139 -28.05 -9.56 -13.34
N LYS A 140 -27.26 -8.69 -12.71
CA LYS A 140 -26.58 -7.56 -13.34
C LYS A 140 -25.10 -7.85 -13.59
N ASP A 141 -24.48 -7.08 -14.50
CA ASP A 141 -23.03 -7.02 -14.69
C ASP A 141 -22.43 -6.15 -13.59
N ILE A 142 -21.51 -6.69 -12.79
CA ILE A 142 -20.92 -6.04 -11.63
C ILE A 142 -19.40 -5.99 -11.78
N SER A 143 -18.76 -4.94 -11.27
CA SER A 143 -17.30 -4.87 -11.19
C SER A 143 -16.81 -4.79 -9.76
N PHE A 144 -15.78 -5.57 -9.47
CA PHE A 144 -14.86 -5.34 -8.36
C PHE A 144 -13.62 -4.54 -8.83
N GLY A 145 -12.75 -4.15 -7.88
CA GLY A 145 -11.44 -3.55 -8.17
C GLY A 145 -10.42 -4.59 -8.63
N SER A 146 -9.23 -4.62 -8.01
CA SER A 146 -8.28 -5.74 -8.18
C SER A 146 -8.74 -6.97 -7.41
N GLN A 147 -8.42 -8.17 -7.90
CA GLN A 147 -8.69 -9.43 -7.19
C GLN A 147 -8.04 -9.47 -5.79
N SER A 148 -6.88 -8.81 -5.63
CA SER A 148 -6.18 -8.70 -4.35
C SER A 148 -6.55 -7.44 -3.55
N SER A 149 -7.56 -6.67 -3.98
CA SER A 149 -8.01 -5.48 -3.24
C SER A 149 -8.83 -5.86 -2.01
N THR A 150 -8.57 -5.20 -0.88
CA THR A 150 -9.39 -5.31 0.33
C THR A 150 -10.74 -4.64 0.12
N SER A 151 -10.73 -3.33 -0.18
CA SER A 151 -11.93 -2.50 -0.28
C SER A 151 -12.65 -2.61 -1.62
N GLY A 152 -11.94 -3.00 -2.68
CA GLY A 152 -12.54 -3.20 -3.99
C GLY A 152 -12.98 -4.63 -4.28
N HIS A 153 -12.64 -5.61 -3.44
CA HIS A 153 -13.02 -7.00 -3.67
C HIS A 153 -13.31 -7.79 -2.40
N LEU A 154 -12.29 -8.10 -1.56
CA LEU A 154 -12.45 -9.02 -0.43
C LEU A 154 -13.62 -8.65 0.47
N MET A 155 -13.61 -7.42 1.02
CA MET A 155 -14.64 -7.03 1.99
C MET A 155 -16.01 -6.84 1.35
N PRO A 156 -16.15 -6.18 0.17
CA PRO A 156 -17.41 -6.20 -0.57
C PRO A 156 -17.96 -7.60 -0.82
N ARG A 157 -17.14 -8.55 -1.27
CA ARG A 157 -17.54 -9.95 -1.47
C ARG A 157 -17.98 -10.61 -0.17
N SER A 158 -17.24 -10.41 0.92
CA SER A 158 -17.60 -10.97 2.23
C SER A 158 -18.99 -10.51 2.68
N PHE A 159 -19.27 -9.20 2.59
CA PHE A 159 -20.58 -8.65 2.94
C PHE A 159 -21.71 -9.10 2.01
N LEU A 160 -21.43 -9.32 0.72
CA LEU A 160 -22.39 -9.94 -0.19
C LEU A 160 -22.73 -11.37 0.24
N LEU A 161 -21.72 -12.19 0.56
CA LEU A 161 -21.91 -13.55 1.03
C LEU A 161 -22.69 -13.61 2.37
N GLU A 162 -22.39 -12.69 3.30
CA GLU A 162 -23.15 -12.53 4.55
C GLU A 162 -24.62 -12.19 4.28
N ALA A 163 -24.89 -11.35 3.25
CA ALA A 163 -26.22 -11.01 2.79
C ALA A 163 -26.90 -12.13 1.94
N LYS A 164 -26.28 -13.33 1.85
CA LYS A 164 -26.76 -14.47 1.04
C LYS A 164 -26.79 -14.13 -0.47
N ILE A 165 -25.85 -13.34 -0.93
CA ILE A 165 -25.64 -13.03 -2.34
C ILE A 165 -24.27 -13.60 -2.74
N ASP A 166 -24.30 -14.64 -3.58
CA ASP A 166 -23.09 -15.28 -4.11
C ASP A 166 -22.75 -14.61 -5.45
N PRO A 167 -21.64 -13.86 -5.55
CA PRO A 167 -21.30 -13.13 -6.79
C PRO A 167 -21.20 -14.02 -8.03
N GLU A 168 -20.77 -15.27 -7.89
CA GLU A 168 -20.62 -16.21 -9.02
C GLU A 168 -21.95 -16.81 -9.48
N LYS A 169 -22.97 -16.83 -8.62
CA LYS A 169 -24.28 -17.44 -8.92
C LYS A 169 -25.35 -16.38 -9.18
N ASP A 170 -25.33 -15.31 -8.39
CA ASP A 170 -26.40 -14.33 -8.39
C ASP A 170 -26.19 -13.19 -9.40
N PHE A 171 -24.94 -12.91 -9.81
CA PHE A 171 -24.66 -11.87 -10.80
C PHE A 171 -24.60 -12.48 -12.21
N LYS A 172 -25.01 -11.67 -13.21
CA LYS A 172 -24.89 -12.08 -14.62
C LYS A 172 -23.43 -12.23 -15.04
N ARG A 173 -22.58 -11.30 -14.55
CA ARG A 173 -21.13 -11.32 -14.79
C ARG A 173 -20.43 -10.56 -13.67
N VAL A 174 -19.29 -11.08 -13.23
CA VAL A 174 -18.33 -10.40 -12.37
C VAL A 174 -17.12 -10.00 -13.21
N ALA A 175 -16.75 -8.72 -13.16
CA ALA A 175 -15.55 -8.18 -13.78
C ALA A 175 -14.59 -7.63 -12.70
N PHE A 176 -13.33 -7.51 -13.05
CA PHE A 176 -12.30 -6.88 -12.23
C PHE A 176 -11.66 -5.74 -13.00
N SER A 177 -11.75 -4.52 -12.48
CA SER A 177 -11.24 -3.31 -13.14
C SER A 177 -9.74 -3.07 -12.92
N GLY A 178 -9.16 -3.69 -11.90
CA GLY A 178 -7.76 -3.57 -11.52
C GLY A 178 -7.45 -2.42 -10.56
N ALA A 179 -8.12 -1.26 -10.70
CA ALA A 179 -7.89 -0.07 -9.89
C ALA A 179 -9.20 0.69 -9.61
N HIS A 180 -9.23 1.53 -8.57
CA HIS A 180 -10.48 2.18 -8.13
C HIS A 180 -10.99 3.26 -9.09
N ASP A 181 -10.12 4.00 -9.75
CA ASP A 181 -10.47 4.96 -10.80
C ASP A 181 -11.11 4.26 -12.01
N ALA A 182 -10.54 3.12 -12.43
CA ALA A 182 -11.12 2.28 -13.48
C ALA A 182 -12.48 1.66 -13.06
N THR A 183 -12.64 1.36 -11.76
CA THR A 183 -13.91 0.90 -11.21
C THR A 183 -15.00 1.98 -11.38
N ILE A 184 -14.73 3.23 -11.00
CA ILE A 184 -15.65 4.35 -11.18
C ILE A 184 -15.97 4.52 -12.66
N ALA A 185 -14.96 4.56 -13.53
CA ALA A 185 -15.13 4.74 -14.97
C ALA A 185 -16.01 3.64 -15.60
N SER A 186 -15.96 2.40 -15.08
CA SER A 186 -16.78 1.29 -15.57
C SER A 186 -18.28 1.49 -15.32
N VAL A 187 -18.66 2.10 -14.20
CA VAL A 187 -20.04 2.44 -13.88
C VAL A 187 -20.48 3.68 -14.66
N VAL A 188 -19.67 4.75 -14.67
CA VAL A 188 -19.96 5.99 -15.40
C VAL A 188 -20.24 5.71 -16.87
N SER A 189 -19.41 4.86 -17.51
CA SER A 189 -19.59 4.48 -18.92
C SER A 189 -20.75 3.50 -19.17
N GLY A 190 -21.39 2.97 -18.12
CA GLY A 190 -22.44 1.95 -18.24
C GLY A 190 -21.94 0.56 -18.66
N ARG A 191 -20.62 0.32 -18.56
CA ARG A 191 -20.02 -0.99 -18.87
C ARG A 191 -20.43 -2.05 -17.85
N VAL A 192 -20.71 -1.64 -16.62
CA VAL A 192 -21.31 -2.44 -15.54
C VAL A 192 -22.43 -1.65 -14.87
N ALA A 193 -23.39 -2.35 -14.26
CA ALA A 193 -24.53 -1.74 -13.59
C ALA A 193 -24.16 -1.17 -12.20
N ALA A 194 -23.28 -1.86 -11.49
CA ALA A 194 -22.78 -1.43 -10.18
C ALA A 194 -21.34 -1.92 -9.95
N ALA A 195 -20.66 -1.30 -9.00
CA ALA A 195 -19.29 -1.68 -8.63
C ALA A 195 -18.99 -1.36 -7.17
N ALA A 196 -17.99 -2.05 -6.62
CA ALA A 196 -17.48 -1.83 -5.27
C ALA A 196 -16.06 -1.25 -5.29
N LEU A 197 -15.80 -0.25 -4.44
CA LEU A 197 -14.50 0.41 -4.37
C LEU A 197 -14.22 1.04 -3.00
N ASP A 198 -13.04 1.61 -2.89
CA ASP A 198 -12.53 2.43 -1.79
C ASP A 198 -13.37 3.71 -1.62
N MET A 199 -13.91 3.92 -0.40
CA MET A 199 -14.67 5.12 -0.06
C MET A 199 -13.83 6.40 -0.21
N THR A 200 -12.53 6.36 0.12
CA THR A 200 -11.69 7.56 0.09
C THR A 200 -11.35 7.98 -1.33
N VAL A 201 -11.23 7.02 -2.26
CA VAL A 201 -11.07 7.30 -3.69
C VAL A 201 -12.39 7.84 -4.26
N TRP A 202 -13.53 7.26 -3.89
CA TRP A 202 -14.84 7.80 -4.28
C TRP A 202 -14.98 9.25 -3.84
N LYS A 203 -14.74 9.56 -2.55
CA LYS A 203 -14.80 10.93 -2.03
C LYS A 203 -13.89 11.88 -2.79
N LYS A 204 -12.63 11.47 -3.06
CA LYS A 204 -11.69 12.25 -3.87
C LYS A 204 -12.29 12.61 -5.24
N PHE A 205 -12.89 11.64 -5.94
CA PHE A 205 -13.50 11.88 -7.26
C PHE A 205 -14.68 12.84 -7.19
N VAL A 206 -15.46 12.79 -6.12
CA VAL A 206 -16.55 13.75 -5.86
C VAL A 206 -16.01 15.15 -5.58
N ASP A 207 -15.04 15.26 -4.65
CA ASP A 207 -14.46 16.54 -4.23
C ASP A 207 -13.73 17.24 -5.39
N GLU A 208 -13.05 16.47 -6.26
CA GLU A 208 -12.36 16.95 -7.46
C GLU A 208 -13.31 17.13 -8.67
N LYS A 209 -14.62 16.91 -8.50
CA LYS A 209 -15.65 16.99 -9.55
C LYS A 209 -15.34 16.11 -10.77
N LYS A 210 -14.66 14.98 -10.55
CA LYS A 210 -14.34 13.98 -11.59
C LYS A 210 -15.46 12.99 -11.86
N VAL A 211 -16.51 13.00 -11.04
CA VAL A 211 -17.73 12.21 -11.20
C VAL A 211 -18.94 13.09 -10.92
N ASP A 212 -19.97 12.94 -11.73
CA ASP A 212 -21.26 13.59 -11.49
C ASP A 212 -22.09 12.71 -10.54
N THR A 213 -22.31 13.19 -9.32
CA THR A 213 -23.09 12.49 -8.30
C THR A 213 -24.60 12.48 -8.59
N ALA A 214 -25.09 13.31 -9.53
CA ALA A 214 -26.46 13.22 -10.04
C ALA A 214 -26.63 12.02 -11.00
N ALA A 215 -25.54 11.59 -11.67
CA ALA A 215 -25.55 10.46 -12.60
C ALA A 215 -25.13 9.14 -11.95
N VAL A 216 -24.20 9.16 -10.97
CA VAL A 216 -23.71 7.99 -10.25
C VAL A 216 -23.66 8.29 -8.76
N ASN A 217 -24.21 7.42 -7.94
CA ASN A 217 -24.25 7.60 -6.50
C ASN A 217 -23.82 6.33 -5.73
N VAL A 218 -23.53 6.51 -4.45
CA VAL A 218 -23.35 5.42 -3.47
C VAL A 218 -24.74 4.97 -3.03
N PHE A 219 -25.03 3.67 -3.16
CA PHE A 219 -26.26 3.07 -2.65
C PHE A 219 -26.05 2.18 -1.43
N TYR A 220 -24.80 1.76 -1.17
CA TYR A 220 -24.47 0.97 0.02
C TYR A 220 -23.05 1.28 0.51
N THR A 221 -22.90 1.39 1.82
CA THR A 221 -21.61 1.53 2.52
C THR A 221 -21.46 0.37 3.50
N THR A 222 -20.30 -0.29 3.47
CA THR A 222 -20.04 -1.45 4.32
C THR A 222 -19.86 -1.09 5.79
N PRO A 223 -20.02 -2.03 6.73
CA PRO A 223 -19.44 -1.92 8.07
C PRO A 223 -17.94 -1.62 8.02
N PRO A 224 -17.37 -1.02 9.08
CA PRO A 224 -15.94 -0.69 9.12
C PRO A 224 -15.05 -1.90 9.35
N TYR A 225 -13.83 -1.85 8.81
CA TYR A 225 -12.79 -2.87 8.95
C TYR A 225 -11.39 -2.21 8.90
N PHE A 226 -10.32 -2.92 9.31
CA PHE A 226 -8.94 -2.49 9.13
C PHE A 226 -8.53 -2.62 7.65
N ASN A 227 -7.77 -1.62 7.12
CA ASN A 227 -7.35 -1.68 5.73
C ASN A 227 -5.85 -1.37 5.57
N TYR A 228 -5.53 -0.24 4.94
CA TYR A 228 -4.17 0.05 4.48
C TYR A 228 -3.13 0.08 5.60
N ASN A 229 -1.89 -0.26 5.21
CA ASN A 229 -0.73 -0.20 6.10
C ASN A 229 0.58 -0.10 5.31
N TRP A 230 1.59 0.47 5.94
CA TRP A 230 2.98 0.34 5.55
C TRP A 230 3.54 -0.95 6.12
N SER A 231 4.09 -1.79 5.26
CA SER A 231 4.69 -3.07 5.63
C SER A 231 6.14 -3.17 5.20
N VAL A 232 6.92 -3.91 6.00
CA VAL A 232 8.33 -4.23 5.77
C VAL A 232 8.58 -5.71 5.97
N HIS A 233 9.72 -6.21 5.49
CA HIS A 233 10.17 -7.56 5.83
C HIS A 233 10.78 -7.58 7.25
N ALA A 234 10.50 -8.62 8.03
CA ALA A 234 10.99 -8.77 9.41
C ALA A 234 12.51 -8.78 9.52
N ASP A 235 13.21 -9.21 8.45
CA ASP A 235 14.66 -9.22 8.37
C ASP A 235 15.28 -7.82 8.18
N MET A 236 14.46 -6.76 7.98
CA MET A 236 14.94 -5.38 7.98
C MET A 236 15.61 -5.08 9.33
N PRO A 237 16.81 -4.45 9.36
CA PRO A 237 17.45 -4.08 10.61
C PRO A 237 16.50 -3.28 11.52
N SER A 238 16.39 -3.67 12.79
CA SER A 238 15.44 -3.08 13.73
C SER A 238 15.58 -1.55 13.83
N ALA A 239 16.83 -1.07 13.88
CA ALA A 239 17.11 0.35 13.94
C ALA A 239 16.58 1.13 12.71
N LEU A 240 16.66 0.56 11.51
CA LEU A 240 16.09 1.18 10.30
C LEU A 240 14.56 1.13 10.34
N ARG A 241 13.98 -0.01 10.70
CA ARG A 241 12.53 -0.17 10.84
C ARG A 241 11.95 0.83 11.85
N GLU A 242 12.57 0.98 13.00
CA GLU A 242 12.16 1.95 14.03
C GLU A 242 12.23 3.40 13.52
N LYS A 243 13.29 3.75 12.79
CA LYS A 243 13.43 5.08 12.19
C LYS A 243 12.34 5.36 11.14
N ILE A 244 12.03 4.39 10.26
CA ILE A 244 10.95 4.52 9.28
C ILE A 244 9.60 4.67 9.99
N THR A 245 9.33 3.80 10.98
CA THR A 245 8.09 3.86 11.76
C THR A 245 7.95 5.23 12.44
N LYS A 246 9.00 5.69 13.12
CA LYS A 246 9.00 7.00 13.77
C LYS A 246 8.76 8.14 12.76
N ALA A 247 9.43 8.13 11.61
CA ALA A 247 9.25 9.16 10.59
C ALA A 247 7.79 9.21 10.10
N LEU A 248 7.15 8.05 9.89
CA LEU A 248 5.73 8.01 9.52
C LEU A 248 4.82 8.54 10.63
N LEU A 249 5.04 8.13 11.89
CA LEU A 249 4.22 8.54 13.02
C LEU A 249 4.40 10.02 13.41
N ASP A 250 5.57 10.59 13.17
CA ASP A 250 5.87 12.02 13.44
C ASP A 250 5.31 12.95 12.35
N LEU A 251 4.90 12.39 11.19
CA LEU A 251 4.34 13.18 10.10
C LEU A 251 3.04 13.86 10.55
N ASN A 252 3.01 15.19 10.49
CA ASN A 252 1.89 15.99 10.99
C ASN A 252 1.64 17.22 10.11
N ALA A 253 0.46 17.83 10.25
CA ALA A 253 0.02 18.98 9.45
C ALA A 253 0.56 20.33 9.91
N ASN A 254 1.48 20.39 10.89
CA ASN A 254 2.04 21.64 11.41
C ASN A 254 3.07 22.28 10.46
N THR A 255 3.57 21.51 9.50
CA THR A 255 4.46 21.97 8.43
C THR A 255 3.74 21.95 7.08
N ALA A 256 4.13 22.82 6.15
CA ALA A 256 3.57 22.82 4.80
C ALA A 256 3.81 21.47 4.09
N GLU A 257 5.02 20.91 4.22
CA GLU A 257 5.39 19.59 3.66
C GLU A 257 4.52 18.46 4.25
N GLY A 258 4.39 18.41 5.58
CA GLY A 258 3.59 17.39 6.25
C GLY A 258 2.10 17.49 5.91
N LYS A 259 1.56 18.72 5.85
CA LYS A 259 0.17 18.95 5.43
C LYS A 259 -0.08 18.47 4.00
N GLU A 260 0.82 18.78 3.06
CA GLU A 260 0.72 18.33 1.67
C GLU A 260 0.73 16.80 1.58
N ILE A 261 1.70 16.15 2.23
CA ILE A 261 1.82 14.68 2.21
C ILE A 261 0.57 14.02 2.78
N LEU A 262 0.08 14.49 3.93
CA LEU A 262 -1.13 13.94 4.55
C LEU A 262 -2.35 14.12 3.66
N GLN A 263 -2.53 15.29 3.05
CA GLN A 263 -3.62 15.54 2.09
C GLN A 263 -3.56 14.60 0.88
N LEU A 264 -2.37 14.47 0.26
CA LEU A 264 -2.16 13.57 -0.88
C LEU A 264 -2.45 12.11 -0.52
N ASN A 265 -2.09 11.69 0.69
CA ASN A 265 -2.34 10.34 1.18
C ASN A 265 -3.74 10.16 1.80
N ARG A 266 -4.58 11.20 1.82
CA ARG A 266 -5.92 11.16 2.42
C ARG A 266 -5.87 10.71 3.89
N ALA A 267 -4.89 11.22 4.63
CA ALA A 267 -4.60 10.88 6.00
C ALA A 267 -4.76 12.10 6.92
N THR A 268 -5.36 11.89 8.08
CA THR A 268 -5.30 12.85 9.20
C THR A 268 -3.94 12.77 9.88
N ARG A 269 -3.50 11.54 10.15
CA ARG A 269 -2.18 11.20 10.70
C ARG A 269 -1.90 9.71 10.49
N TYR A 270 -0.65 9.32 10.72
CA TYR A 270 -0.30 7.91 10.84
C TYR A 270 -0.34 7.46 12.31
N VAL A 271 -0.76 6.22 12.54
CA VAL A 271 -0.85 5.57 13.85
C VAL A 271 -0.16 4.20 13.82
N PRO A 272 0.29 3.67 14.97
CA PRO A 272 0.84 2.32 15.04
C PRO A 272 -0.17 1.27 14.57
N THR A 273 0.34 0.18 14.02
CA THR A 273 -0.46 -1.01 13.68
C THR A 273 0.27 -2.29 14.04
N LYS A 274 -0.43 -3.42 14.00
CA LYS A 274 0.10 -4.74 14.35
C LYS A 274 -0.58 -5.84 13.55
N PRO A 275 0.06 -7.02 13.37
CA PRO A 275 -0.49 -8.12 12.56
C PRO A 275 -1.90 -8.57 12.98
N GLU A 276 -2.22 -8.51 14.28
CA GLU A 276 -3.51 -8.94 14.82
C GLU A 276 -4.69 -8.16 14.25
N ASN A 277 -4.49 -6.91 13.84
CA ASN A 277 -5.51 -6.07 13.24
C ASN A 277 -6.06 -6.63 11.91
N TYR A 278 -5.28 -7.48 11.24
CA TYR A 278 -5.61 -8.03 9.92
C TYR A 278 -6.14 -9.47 9.97
N LYS A 279 -6.24 -10.10 11.16
CA LYS A 279 -6.79 -11.46 11.31
C LYS A 279 -8.22 -11.59 10.82
N GLY A 280 -9.05 -10.56 11.01
CA GLY A 280 -10.42 -10.54 10.48
C GLY A 280 -10.44 -10.61 8.95
N LEU A 281 -9.52 -9.96 8.27
CA LEU A 281 -9.40 -10.02 6.81
C LEU A 281 -8.92 -11.40 6.33
N GLU A 282 -8.00 -12.03 7.05
CA GLU A 282 -7.58 -13.41 6.76
C GLU A 282 -8.76 -14.38 6.89
N THR A 283 -9.55 -14.25 7.96
CA THR A 283 -10.75 -15.06 8.16
C THR A 283 -11.77 -14.84 7.03
N ALA A 284 -12.05 -13.58 6.69
CA ALA A 284 -12.95 -13.22 5.59
C ALA A 284 -12.47 -13.82 4.25
N ALA A 285 -11.16 -13.75 3.97
CA ALA A 285 -10.58 -14.28 2.74
C ALA A 285 -10.70 -15.81 2.65
N LYS A 286 -10.45 -16.54 3.75
CA LYS A 286 -10.66 -17.99 3.82
C LYS A 286 -12.13 -18.35 3.61
N SER A 287 -13.05 -17.65 4.27
CA SER A 287 -14.49 -17.88 4.12
C SER A 287 -15.00 -17.56 2.72
N ALA A 288 -14.38 -16.60 2.03
CA ALA A 288 -14.72 -16.24 0.66
C ALA A 288 -14.02 -17.12 -0.41
N GLY A 289 -13.19 -18.09 -0.02
CA GLY A 289 -12.44 -18.97 -0.92
C GLY A 289 -11.34 -18.23 -1.70
N LEU A 290 -10.75 -17.18 -1.12
CA LEU A 290 -9.72 -16.36 -1.74
C LEU A 290 -8.30 -16.63 -1.21
N LEU A 291 -8.16 -17.53 -0.24
CA LEU A 291 -6.92 -18.07 0.32
C LEU A 291 -6.96 -19.58 0.37
#